data_520920670a361a80e4766a383ab40b4e
#
_entry.id   520920670a361a80e4766a383ab40b4e
#
_cell.length_a   1.000
_cell.length_b   1.000
_cell.length_c   1.000
_cell.angle_alpha   90.00
_cell.angle_beta   90.00
_cell.angle_gamma   90.00
#
_symmetry.space_group_name_H-M   'P 1'
#
loop_
_entity.id
_entity.type
_entity.pdbx_description
1 polymer ?
#
loop_
_entity_poly.entity_id
_entity_poly.type
_entity_poly.pdbx_seq_one_letter_code
_entity_poly.pdbx_strand_id
1 'polypeptide(L)'
;FKMGDSVCIMRDGKVVQTGTPEELSMQPANDYVRDFIQTADKTEVMSVKNIMITPSRIVRLGDSIDRAIQEMSRNNLSSVIVIDSALRPKGMLFIGEAIQARKEGKAIAQVLQTGINTIAEDTLVSDVITIATESSYPIAVTDTGGAMLGLVTKASILSTLS
;
A
#
# COMPACT_ATOMS: atom_id res chain seq x y z
N PHE A 1 -9.19 2.26 18.73
CA PHE A 1 -8.26 3.27 19.23
C PHE A 1 -8.09 4.34 18.17
N LYS A 2 -8.69 5.50 18.40
CA LYS A 2 -8.18 6.72 17.77
C LYS A 2 -6.88 7.01 18.49
N MET A 3 -5.78 6.64 17.90
CA MET A 3 -4.46 6.88 18.43
C MET A 3 -4.04 8.30 18.08
N GLY A 4 -4.38 9.22 18.96
CA GLY A 4 -3.45 10.30 19.21
C GLY A 4 -2.39 9.65 20.03
N ASP A 5 -1.25 9.43 19.57
CA ASP A 5 -0.19 10.20 19.97
C ASP A 5 0.95 9.45 20.65
N SER A 6 0.92 8.84 21.75
CA SER A 6 2.04 8.09 22.29
C SER A 6 1.62 7.02 23.30
N VAL A 7 2.33 5.91 23.27
CA VAL A 7 2.23 4.82 24.23
C VAL A 7 3.40 4.92 25.19
N CYS A 8 3.12 4.79 26.46
CA CYS A 8 4.13 4.73 27.51
C CYS A 8 4.22 3.29 28.03
N ILE A 9 5.34 2.63 27.80
CA ILE A 9 5.62 1.30 28.36
C ILE A 9 6.26 1.46 29.72
N MET A 10 5.68 0.82 30.71
CA MET A 10 6.14 0.88 32.11
C MET A 10 6.53 -0.50 32.63
N ARG A 11 7.50 -0.53 33.53
CA ARG A 11 7.90 -1.71 34.28
C ARG A 11 8.25 -1.32 35.71
N ASP A 12 7.71 -2.05 36.66
CA ASP A 12 7.97 -1.84 38.11
C ASP A 12 7.71 -0.39 38.55
N GLY A 13 6.66 0.24 38.01
CA GLY A 13 6.28 1.63 38.28
C GLY A 13 7.15 2.69 37.62
N LYS A 14 8.12 2.32 36.79
CA LYS A 14 8.98 3.24 36.04
C LYS A 14 8.70 3.21 34.56
N VAL A 15 8.78 4.36 33.92
CA VAL A 15 8.70 4.49 32.46
C VAL A 15 9.94 3.88 31.83
N VAL A 16 9.76 2.93 30.92
CA VAL A 16 10.84 2.28 30.16
C VAL A 16 11.03 2.96 28.82
N GLN A 17 9.95 3.21 28.10
CA GLN A 17 9.97 3.93 26.83
C GLN A 17 8.62 4.59 26.56
N THR A 18 8.67 5.75 25.93
CA THR A 18 7.50 6.45 25.39
C THR A 18 7.75 6.75 23.92
N GLY A 19 6.72 6.55 23.09
CA GLY A 19 6.79 6.81 21.66
C GLY A 19 5.49 6.40 20.98
N THR A 20 5.41 6.61 19.69
CA THR A 20 4.30 6.06 18.90
C THR A 20 4.40 4.53 18.86
N PRO A 21 3.31 3.80 18.64
CA PRO A 21 3.36 2.34 18.46
C PRO A 21 4.37 1.90 17.41
N GLU A 22 4.51 2.68 16.34
CA GLU A 22 5.47 2.45 15.26
C GLU A 22 6.92 2.58 15.74
N GLU A 23 7.22 3.66 16.44
CA GLU A 23 8.56 3.90 17.01
C GLU A 23 8.96 2.80 17.99
N LEU A 24 8.03 2.41 18.86
CA LEU A 24 8.25 1.34 19.83
C LEU A 24 8.51 -0.02 19.15
N SER A 25 7.82 -0.28 18.06
CA SER A 25 7.98 -1.51 17.27
C SER A 25 9.29 -1.51 16.48
N MET A 26 9.65 -0.39 15.87
CA MET A 26 10.84 -0.29 15.02
C MET A 26 12.15 -0.09 15.80
N GLN A 27 12.09 0.60 16.92
CA GLN A 27 13.25 0.95 17.76
C GLN A 27 12.98 0.70 19.24
N PRO A 28 12.80 -0.56 19.66
CA PRO A 28 12.62 -0.87 21.08
C PRO A 28 13.89 -0.53 21.88
N ALA A 29 13.71 0.19 22.99
CA ALA A 29 14.82 0.64 23.83
C ALA A 29 15.61 -0.50 24.48
N ASN A 30 14.97 -1.65 24.71
CA ASN A 30 15.58 -2.85 25.30
C ASN A 30 14.77 -4.10 24.97
N ASP A 31 15.27 -5.26 25.40
CA ASP A 31 14.63 -6.55 25.16
C ASP A 31 13.23 -6.64 25.79
N TYR A 32 13.00 -6.03 26.95
CA TYR A 32 11.69 -6.00 27.57
C TYR A 32 10.65 -5.30 26.69
N VAL A 33 10.98 -4.16 26.10
CA VAL A 33 10.10 -3.45 25.17
C VAL A 33 9.88 -4.29 23.91
N ARG A 34 10.95 -4.92 23.41
CA ARG A 34 10.87 -5.81 22.25
C ARG A 34 9.91 -6.98 22.49
N ASP A 35 10.08 -7.67 23.60
CA ASP A 35 9.24 -8.81 23.97
C ASP A 35 7.79 -8.38 24.22
N PHE A 36 7.59 -7.24 24.86
CA PHE A 36 6.26 -6.67 25.08
C PHE A 36 5.53 -6.37 23.76
N ILE A 37 6.24 -5.77 22.80
CA ILE A 37 5.67 -5.47 21.47
C ILE A 37 5.48 -6.75 20.65
N GLN A 38 6.35 -7.75 20.79
CA GLN A 38 6.18 -9.03 20.09
C GLN A 38 4.97 -9.83 20.57
N THR A 39 4.55 -9.64 21.82
CA THR A 39 3.31 -10.24 22.33
C THR A 39 2.07 -9.47 21.91
N ALA A 40 2.22 -8.20 21.53
CA ALA A 40 1.14 -7.43 20.92
C ALA A 40 0.97 -7.84 19.45
N ASP A 41 -0.26 -7.82 18.96
CA ASP A 41 -0.51 -8.05 17.55
C ASP A 41 0.07 -6.88 16.73
N LYS A 42 1.11 -7.15 15.95
CA LYS A 42 1.77 -6.15 15.12
C LYS A 42 0.78 -5.43 14.18
N THR A 43 -0.27 -6.12 13.76
CA THR A 43 -1.27 -5.56 12.86
C THR A 43 -2.12 -4.48 13.52
N GLU A 44 -2.23 -4.51 14.85
CA GLU A 44 -2.98 -3.53 15.65
C GLU A 44 -2.16 -2.25 15.95
N VAL A 45 -0.85 -2.28 15.72
CA VAL A 45 0.04 -1.14 16.02
C VAL A 45 0.72 -0.54 14.79
N MET A 46 0.83 -1.30 13.70
CA MET A 46 1.46 -0.85 12.46
C MET A 46 0.43 -0.25 11.51
N SER A 47 0.80 0.85 10.89
CA SER A 47 0.02 1.43 9.79
C SER A 47 0.49 0.89 8.44
N VAL A 48 -0.35 1.05 7.41
CA VAL A 48 -0.02 0.62 6.05
C VAL A 48 1.18 1.35 5.46
N LYS A 49 1.51 2.52 5.97
CA LYS A 49 2.72 3.26 5.65
C LYS A 49 4.00 2.43 5.85
N ASN A 50 4.01 1.56 6.86
CA ASN A 50 5.16 0.71 7.18
C ASN A 50 5.29 -0.51 6.29
N ILE A 51 4.21 -0.91 5.62
CA ILE A 51 4.15 -2.13 4.80
C ILE A 51 3.90 -1.88 3.31
N MET A 52 3.54 -0.66 2.93
CA MET A 52 3.33 -0.32 1.53
C MET A 52 4.62 -0.44 0.73
N ILE A 53 4.48 -0.83 -0.53
CA ILE A 53 5.56 -0.91 -1.48
C ILE A 53 5.43 0.19 -2.52
N THR A 54 6.55 0.70 -3.00
CA THR A 54 6.56 1.59 -4.16
C THR A 54 6.45 0.74 -5.42
N PRO A 55 5.46 0.99 -6.30
CA PRO A 55 5.35 0.25 -7.54
C PRO A 55 6.59 0.50 -8.41
N SER A 56 7.12 -0.56 -9.00
CA SER A 56 8.32 -0.47 -9.85
C SER A 56 8.09 0.36 -11.11
N ARG A 57 6.86 0.34 -11.60
CA ARG A 57 6.42 1.11 -12.77
C ARG A 57 5.00 1.60 -12.58
N ILE A 58 4.74 2.75 -13.13
CA ILE A 58 3.42 3.37 -13.23
C ILE A 58 3.19 3.82 -14.68
N VAL A 59 1.94 3.87 -15.08
CA VAL A 59 1.51 4.45 -16.35
C VAL A 59 0.60 5.64 -16.06
N ARG A 60 0.71 6.68 -16.85
CA ARG A 60 -0.16 7.84 -16.73
C ARG A 60 -1.37 7.68 -17.64
N LEU A 61 -2.51 8.18 -17.20
CA LEU A 61 -3.76 8.09 -17.96
C LEU A 61 -3.64 8.71 -19.37
N GLY A 62 -2.81 9.75 -19.52
CA GLY A 62 -2.55 10.42 -20.78
C GLY A 62 -1.47 9.77 -21.65
N ASP A 63 -0.84 8.69 -21.19
CA ASP A 63 0.15 7.97 -21.99
C ASP A 63 -0.52 7.22 -23.15
N SER A 64 0.24 6.94 -24.23
CA SER A 64 -0.25 6.11 -25.30
C SER A 64 -0.31 4.63 -24.90
N ILE A 65 -1.23 3.89 -25.51
CA ILE A 65 -1.32 2.43 -25.36
C ILE A 65 0.02 1.76 -25.70
N ASP A 66 0.70 2.20 -26.75
CA ASP A 66 1.98 1.62 -27.17
C ASP A 66 3.06 1.79 -26.11
N ARG A 67 3.13 2.97 -25.49
CA ARG A 67 4.04 3.22 -24.38
C ARG A 67 3.75 2.32 -23.19
N ALA A 68 2.50 2.19 -22.82
CA ALA A 68 2.09 1.31 -21.73
C ALA A 68 2.47 -0.16 -21.98
N ILE A 69 2.23 -0.66 -23.21
CA ILE A 69 2.63 -2.01 -23.62
C ILE A 69 4.16 -2.18 -23.54
N GLN A 70 4.91 -1.20 -24.02
CA GLN A 70 6.39 -1.24 -23.97
C GLN A 70 6.90 -1.29 -22.54
N GLU A 71 6.35 -0.46 -21.64
CA GLU A 71 6.74 -0.45 -20.22
C GLU A 71 6.45 -1.80 -19.55
N MET A 72 5.28 -2.36 -19.76
CA MET A 72 4.92 -3.67 -19.23
C MET A 72 5.79 -4.79 -19.80
N SER A 73 6.03 -4.80 -21.11
CA SER A 73 6.82 -5.85 -21.77
C SER A 73 8.28 -5.81 -21.37
N ARG A 74 8.89 -4.63 -21.31
CA ARG A 74 10.31 -4.48 -20.91
C ARG A 74 10.57 -4.90 -19.46
N ASN A 75 9.58 -4.77 -18.59
CA ASN A 75 9.71 -5.06 -17.17
C ASN A 75 9.03 -6.38 -16.76
N ASN A 76 8.61 -7.19 -17.73
CA ASN A 76 7.89 -8.46 -17.49
C ASN A 76 6.67 -8.32 -16.58
N LEU A 77 5.90 -7.23 -16.75
CA LEU A 77 4.70 -6.96 -15.99
C LEU A 77 3.47 -7.42 -16.74
N SER A 78 2.58 -8.14 -16.07
CA SER A 78 1.27 -8.51 -16.58
C SER A 78 0.21 -7.41 -16.39
N SER A 79 0.47 -6.52 -15.44
CA SER A 79 -0.40 -5.38 -15.13
C SER A 79 0.40 -4.22 -14.55
N VAL A 80 -0.17 -3.03 -14.62
CA VAL A 80 0.42 -1.81 -14.08
C VAL A 80 -0.67 -0.91 -13.53
N ILE A 81 -0.35 -0.16 -12.47
CA ILE A 81 -1.25 0.87 -11.96
C ILE A 81 -1.22 2.10 -12.84
N VAL A 82 -2.39 2.69 -13.06
CA VAL A 82 -2.56 3.91 -13.84
C VAL A 82 -2.94 5.07 -12.91
N ILE A 83 -2.22 6.18 -13.04
CA ILE A 83 -2.46 7.41 -12.29
C ILE A 83 -2.82 8.56 -13.23
N ASP A 84 -3.49 9.58 -12.70
CA ASP A 84 -3.73 10.82 -13.43
C ASP A 84 -2.57 11.84 -13.24
N SER A 85 -2.75 13.05 -13.79
CA SER A 85 -1.77 14.13 -13.67
C SER A 85 -1.59 14.65 -12.23
N ALA A 86 -2.56 14.41 -11.35
CA ALA A 86 -2.51 14.73 -9.92
C ALA A 86 -1.99 13.55 -9.07
N LEU A 87 -1.40 12.53 -9.70
CA LEU A 87 -0.88 11.31 -9.09
C LEU A 87 -1.97 10.45 -8.43
N ARG A 88 -3.24 10.66 -8.74
CA ARG A 88 -4.34 9.87 -8.18
C ARG A 88 -4.43 8.52 -8.87
N PRO A 89 -4.59 7.41 -8.13
CA PRO A 89 -4.80 6.09 -8.71
C PRO A 89 -6.14 6.03 -9.44
N LYS A 90 -6.13 5.58 -10.69
CA LYS A 90 -7.32 5.49 -11.55
C LYS A 90 -7.78 4.07 -11.80
N GLY A 91 -6.88 3.13 -11.79
CA GLY A 91 -7.19 1.74 -12.02
C GLY A 91 -5.97 0.91 -12.42
N MET A 92 -6.22 -0.31 -12.84
CA MET A 92 -5.20 -1.24 -13.33
C MET A 92 -5.35 -1.42 -14.84
N LEU A 93 -4.23 -1.46 -15.53
CA LEU A 93 -4.16 -1.83 -16.95
C LEU A 93 -3.46 -3.18 -17.07
N PHE A 94 -4.09 -4.13 -17.73
CA PHE A 94 -3.54 -5.46 -17.98
C PHE A 94 -2.99 -5.55 -19.41
N ILE A 95 -1.88 -6.27 -19.57
CA ILE A 95 -1.16 -6.35 -20.85
C ILE A 95 -2.05 -6.89 -21.99
N GLY A 96 -2.87 -7.90 -21.71
CA GLY A 96 -3.80 -8.46 -22.70
C GLY A 96 -4.84 -7.45 -23.18
N GLU A 97 -5.41 -6.68 -22.26
CA GLU A 97 -6.38 -5.61 -22.56
C GLU A 97 -5.73 -4.44 -23.31
N ALA A 98 -4.49 -4.08 -22.95
CA ALA A 98 -3.74 -3.06 -23.67
C ALA A 98 -3.44 -3.46 -25.11
N ILE A 99 -3.06 -4.71 -25.36
CA ILE A 99 -2.82 -5.24 -26.70
C ILE A 99 -4.12 -5.23 -27.54
N GLN A 100 -5.23 -5.63 -26.94
CA GLN A 100 -6.53 -5.59 -27.61
C GLN A 100 -6.97 -4.15 -27.90
N ALA A 101 -6.81 -3.25 -26.95
CA ALA A 101 -7.11 -1.83 -27.11
C ALA A 101 -6.31 -1.19 -28.26
N ARG A 102 -5.04 -1.56 -28.41
CA ARG A 102 -4.20 -1.11 -29.53
C ARG A 102 -4.79 -1.52 -30.87
N LYS A 103 -5.26 -2.76 -30.99
CA LYS A 103 -5.90 -3.27 -32.23
C LYS A 103 -7.20 -2.55 -32.55
N GLU A 104 -7.94 -2.16 -31.53
CA GLU A 104 -9.24 -1.49 -31.64
C GLU A 104 -9.15 0.04 -31.68
N GLY A 105 -7.94 0.61 -31.56
CA GLY A 105 -7.73 2.06 -31.52
C GLY A 105 -8.28 2.75 -30.28
N LYS A 106 -8.37 2.03 -29.15
CA LYS A 106 -8.86 2.54 -27.87
C LYS A 106 -7.75 3.14 -27.03
N ALA A 107 -8.09 4.15 -26.23
CA ALA A 107 -7.21 4.77 -25.26
C ALA A 107 -7.19 3.98 -23.94
N ILE A 108 -6.17 4.22 -23.10
CA ILE A 108 -6.03 3.62 -21.76
C ILE A 108 -7.30 3.79 -20.94
N ALA A 109 -7.88 5.00 -20.91
CA ALA A 109 -9.09 5.30 -20.15
C ALA A 109 -10.30 4.42 -20.50
N GLN A 110 -10.35 3.87 -21.72
CA GLN A 110 -11.47 3.06 -22.21
C GLN A 110 -11.36 1.59 -21.81
N VAL A 111 -10.18 1.12 -21.43
CA VAL A 111 -9.90 -0.29 -21.12
C VAL A 111 -9.36 -0.48 -19.69
N LEU A 112 -9.28 0.60 -18.95
CA LEU A 112 -8.80 0.62 -17.59
C LEU A 112 -9.77 -0.12 -16.67
N GLN A 113 -9.25 -1.05 -15.86
CA GLN A 113 -10.03 -1.70 -14.81
C GLN A 113 -10.10 -0.76 -13.60
N THR A 114 -11.26 -0.21 -13.35
CA THR A 114 -11.56 0.63 -12.20
C THR A 114 -11.93 -0.22 -10.98
N GLY A 115 -12.09 0.38 -9.81
CA GLY A 115 -12.47 -0.34 -8.60
C GLY A 115 -11.28 -0.72 -7.71
N ILE A 116 -10.15 -0.05 -7.89
CA ILE A 116 -9.06 -0.12 -6.93
C ILE A 116 -9.52 0.51 -5.61
N ASN A 117 -9.33 -0.22 -4.51
CA ASN A 117 -9.52 0.35 -3.19
C ASN A 117 -8.40 1.33 -2.86
N THR A 118 -8.75 2.43 -2.22
CA THR A 118 -7.80 3.42 -1.71
C THR A 118 -7.94 3.56 -0.20
N ILE A 119 -6.82 3.70 0.49
CA ILE A 119 -6.77 3.85 1.94
C ILE A 119 -5.77 4.94 2.31
N ALA A 120 -5.98 5.56 3.48
CA ALA A 120 -5.06 6.54 4.03
C ALA A 120 -3.79 5.85 4.58
N GLU A 121 -2.68 6.56 4.59
CA GLU A 121 -1.38 6.04 5.02
C GLU A 121 -1.32 5.64 6.50
N ASP A 122 -2.17 6.22 7.34
CA ASP A 122 -2.29 5.96 8.77
C ASP A 122 -3.28 4.82 9.11
N THR A 123 -3.88 4.19 8.10
CA THR A 123 -4.77 3.04 8.29
C THR A 123 -3.98 1.89 8.94
N LEU A 124 -4.55 1.28 9.98
CA LEU A 124 -3.92 0.14 10.63
C LEU A 124 -3.90 -1.10 9.72
N VAL A 125 -2.86 -1.89 9.84
CA VAL A 125 -2.72 -3.13 9.05
C VAL A 125 -3.88 -4.08 9.33
N SER A 126 -4.35 -4.19 10.59
CA SER A 126 -5.53 -4.99 10.97
C SER A 126 -6.78 -4.61 10.17
N ASP A 127 -7.02 -3.32 9.97
CA ASP A 127 -8.18 -2.84 9.22
C ASP A 127 -8.07 -3.15 7.71
N VAL A 128 -6.86 -3.16 7.19
CA VAL A 128 -6.64 -3.42 5.76
C VAL A 128 -6.70 -4.89 5.38
N ILE A 129 -6.47 -5.80 6.31
CA ILE A 129 -6.50 -7.25 6.06
C ILE A 129 -7.86 -7.66 5.47
N THR A 130 -8.95 -7.18 6.04
CA THR A 130 -10.30 -7.49 5.55
C THR A 130 -10.49 -7.00 4.11
N ILE A 131 -10.10 -5.75 3.83
CA ILE A 131 -10.18 -5.16 2.49
C ILE A 131 -9.33 -5.96 1.48
N ALA A 132 -8.11 -6.33 1.89
CA ALA A 132 -7.18 -7.07 1.04
C ALA A 132 -7.65 -8.49 0.74
N THR A 133 -8.36 -9.11 1.66
CA THR A 133 -8.92 -10.46 1.46
C THR A 133 -9.98 -10.46 0.36
N GLU A 134 -10.81 -9.43 0.30
CA GLU A 134 -11.88 -9.28 -0.68
C GLU A 134 -11.42 -8.65 -1.99
N SER A 135 -10.28 -7.98 -1.98
CA SER A 135 -9.77 -7.26 -3.16
C SER A 135 -9.06 -8.20 -4.15
N SER A 136 -9.40 -8.05 -5.43
CA SER A 136 -8.69 -8.72 -6.53
C SER A 136 -7.44 -7.97 -6.97
N TYR A 137 -7.30 -6.70 -6.57
CA TYR A 137 -6.22 -5.81 -6.99
C TYR A 137 -5.44 -5.30 -5.77
N PRO A 138 -4.20 -4.83 -5.96
CA PRO A 138 -3.49 -4.09 -4.93
C PRO A 138 -4.31 -2.90 -4.42
N ILE A 139 -4.14 -2.56 -3.15
CA ILE A 139 -4.79 -1.42 -2.53
C ILE A 139 -3.85 -0.22 -2.66
N ALA A 140 -4.35 0.90 -3.16
CA ALA A 140 -3.57 2.11 -3.26
C ALA A 140 -3.59 2.89 -1.93
N VAL A 141 -2.40 3.23 -1.44
CA VAL A 141 -2.24 4.12 -0.28
C VAL A 141 -2.13 5.54 -0.79
N THR A 142 -2.96 6.42 -0.28
CA THR A 142 -3.05 7.80 -0.73
C THR A 142 -2.84 8.79 0.42
N ASP A 143 -2.33 9.97 0.09
CA ASP A 143 -2.27 11.09 1.01
C ASP A 143 -3.64 11.80 1.14
N THR A 144 -3.70 12.87 1.91
CA THR A 144 -4.93 13.66 2.14
C THR A 144 -5.49 14.29 0.86
N GLY A 145 -4.66 14.51 -0.15
CA GLY A 145 -5.06 15.04 -1.46
C GLY A 145 -5.49 13.95 -2.45
N GLY A 146 -5.38 12.69 -2.09
CA GLY A 146 -5.69 11.55 -2.94
C GLY A 146 -4.54 11.10 -3.85
N ALA A 147 -3.34 11.70 -3.72
CA ALA A 147 -2.16 11.27 -4.45
C ALA A 147 -1.62 9.94 -3.92
N MET A 148 -1.23 9.05 -4.82
CA MET A 148 -0.71 7.74 -4.47
C MET A 148 0.68 7.84 -3.83
N LEU A 149 0.83 7.23 -2.65
CA LEU A 149 2.09 7.09 -1.93
C LEU A 149 2.74 5.72 -2.16
N GLY A 150 1.92 4.69 -2.31
CA GLY A 150 2.38 3.32 -2.50
C GLY A 150 1.22 2.36 -2.71
N LEU A 151 1.53 1.07 -2.71
CA LEU A 151 0.58 -0.02 -2.85
C LEU A 151 0.72 -1.00 -1.69
N VAL A 152 -0.40 -1.54 -1.25
CA VAL A 152 -0.46 -2.69 -0.34
C VAL A 152 -0.93 -3.90 -1.12
N THR A 153 -0.14 -4.96 -1.07
CA THR A 153 -0.45 -6.25 -1.69
C THR A 153 -0.67 -7.32 -0.63
N LYS A 154 -1.29 -8.43 -1.00
CA LYS A 154 -1.40 -9.59 -0.11
C LYS A 154 -0.02 -10.06 0.37
N ALA A 155 0.98 -10.02 -0.51
CA ALA A 155 2.36 -10.39 -0.18
C ALA A 155 2.99 -9.44 0.86
N SER A 156 2.77 -8.12 0.74
CA SER A 156 3.29 -7.17 1.72
C SER A 156 2.65 -7.34 3.11
N ILE A 157 1.37 -7.69 3.16
CA ILE A 157 0.69 -8.03 4.43
C ILE A 157 1.27 -9.32 5.02
N LEU A 158 1.37 -10.39 4.22
CA LEU A 158 1.88 -11.67 4.69
C LEU A 158 3.32 -11.57 5.23
N SER A 159 4.18 -10.78 4.59
CA SER A 159 5.54 -10.56 5.08
C SER A 159 5.60 -9.84 6.43
N THR A 160 4.57 -9.10 6.78
CA THR A 160 4.47 -8.42 8.10
C THR A 160 4.05 -9.39 9.20
N LEU A 161 3.24 -10.41 8.87
CA LEU A 161 2.75 -11.42 9.80
C LEU A 161 3.79 -12.50 10.09
N SER A 162 4.83 -12.58 9.28
CA SER A 162 5.96 -13.50 9.47
C SER A 162 6.99 -12.89 10.41
#